data_dcb10136bafd9a9678054920e130f088
#
_entry.id   dcb10136bafd9a9678054920e130f088
#
_cell.length_a   1.000
_cell.length_b   1.000
_cell.length_c   1.000
_cell.angle_alpha   90.00
_cell.angle_beta   90.00
_cell.angle_gamma   90.00
#
_symmetry.space_group_name_H-M   'P 1'
#
loop_
_entity.id
_entity.type
_entity.pdbx_description
1 polymer ?
#
loop_
_entity_poly.entity_id
_entity_poly.type
_entity_poly.pdbx_seq_one_letter_code
_entity_poly.pdbx_strand_id
1 'polypeptide(L)'
;MTDFALPARPRLIGAIFVAALALAACAPAEIEVGAGAPVETATPAATPAVTSSPAATAAASATPSQDADAGTDAADAADAGGAEEAALALTVKGRAPKTGYSRDEFGDGWVDIDRNGCDTRNDMLQLRLTALEMSGTCKVLAGDLDDPFTGMQIHFERGGASEVDIDHLVALSDAWQKGAAQWEFAKRVAFANDPLNLEPVDASSNRQKGDADAATWLPSHKAFRCDYVARQIAVKTKYEVWVTRAEQHAMLRVLDACPGQELPDFGDQPVIADNVGRAPEPEETPAPEEATASSADPRFPYCKDAIAAGYGPYVKGQDEEYGWYRDGDSDGTVCER
;
A
#
# COMPACT_ATOMS: atom_id res chain seq x y z
N MET A 1 64.19 31.44 6.29
CA MET A 1 63.69 32.46 7.20
C MET A 1 62.80 33.39 6.43
N THR A 2 61.51 33.12 6.46
CA THR A 2 60.44 34.02 5.99
C THR A 2 59.20 33.69 6.79
N ASP A 3 58.91 34.56 7.74
CA ASP A 3 57.76 34.52 8.61
C ASP A 3 56.47 34.74 7.81
N PHE A 4 55.50 33.83 7.97
CA PHE A 4 54.10 34.04 7.52
C PHE A 4 53.23 34.36 8.74
N ALA A 5 52.84 35.63 8.86
CA ALA A 5 51.90 36.09 9.86
C ALA A 5 50.45 35.75 9.43
N LEU A 6 49.70 35.15 10.37
CA LEU A 6 48.25 34.88 10.26
C LEU A 6 47.41 36.15 10.57
N PRO A 7 46.35 36.45 9.84
CA PRO A 7 45.48 37.56 10.14
C PRO A 7 44.43 37.20 11.24
N ALA A 8 44.23 38.16 12.15
CA ALA A 8 43.30 38.10 13.27
C ALA A 8 41.82 38.12 12.83
N ARG A 9 41.00 37.27 13.45
CA ARG A 9 39.52 37.24 13.27
C ARG A 9 38.83 38.33 14.10
N PRO A 10 37.83 39.06 13.56
CA PRO A 10 37.02 39.98 14.36
C PRO A 10 35.99 39.22 15.21
N ARG A 11 35.83 39.63 16.46
CA ARG A 11 34.79 39.20 17.40
C ARG A 11 33.49 39.93 17.03
N LEU A 12 32.44 39.19 16.64
CA LEU A 12 31.08 39.71 16.56
C LEU A 12 30.44 39.69 17.96
N ILE A 13 30.03 40.88 18.40
CA ILE A 13 29.25 41.11 19.62
C ILE A 13 27.80 40.77 19.31
N GLY A 14 27.26 39.77 19.99
CA GLY A 14 25.86 39.38 19.87
C GLY A 14 24.93 40.39 20.57
N ALA A 15 24.00 40.94 19.83
CA ALA A 15 22.88 41.72 20.39
C ALA A 15 21.76 40.74 20.76
N ILE A 16 21.38 40.72 22.02
CA ILE A 16 20.24 39.96 22.55
C ILE A 16 18.97 40.78 22.28
N PHE A 17 18.11 40.29 21.40
CA PHE A 17 16.74 40.82 21.25
C PHE A 17 15.80 40.04 22.21
N VAL A 18 15.28 40.76 23.19
CA VAL A 18 14.19 40.31 24.05
C VAL A 18 12.88 40.54 23.28
N ALA A 19 12.24 39.46 22.83
CA ALA A 19 10.91 39.51 22.27
C ALA A 19 9.87 39.36 23.39
N ALA A 20 9.05 40.40 23.60
CA ALA A 20 7.93 40.37 24.52
C ALA A 20 6.78 39.51 23.93
N LEU A 21 6.37 38.47 24.66
CA LEU A 21 5.17 37.70 24.35
C LEU A 21 3.92 38.50 24.78
N ALA A 22 3.08 38.87 23.82
CA ALA A 22 1.73 39.35 24.08
C ALA A 22 0.79 38.13 24.11
N LEU A 23 0.24 37.82 25.29
CA LEU A 23 -0.87 36.88 25.45
C LEU A 23 -2.16 37.51 24.97
N ALA A 24 -2.71 37.04 23.86
CA ALA A 24 -4.08 37.33 23.46
C ALA A 24 -4.99 36.24 24.05
N ALA A 25 -5.87 36.66 24.98
CA ALA A 25 -6.92 35.82 25.54
C ALA A 25 -8.06 35.68 24.50
N CYS A 26 -8.33 34.48 24.05
CA CYS A 26 -9.56 34.16 23.31
C CYS A 26 -10.65 33.80 24.31
N ALA A 27 -11.73 34.58 24.33
CA ALA A 27 -12.99 34.26 25.01
C ALA A 27 -13.79 33.24 24.17
N PRO A 28 -14.56 32.34 24.79
CA PRO A 28 -15.43 31.43 24.06
C PRO A 28 -16.67 32.12 23.53
N ALA A 29 -17.02 31.85 22.26
CA ALA A 29 -18.28 32.28 21.67
C ALA A 29 -19.42 31.38 22.16
N GLU A 30 -20.45 31.99 22.73
CA GLU A 30 -21.72 31.36 23.09
C GLU A 30 -22.52 31.02 21.82
N ILE A 31 -22.97 29.80 21.71
CA ILE A 31 -23.86 29.32 20.65
C ILE A 31 -25.31 29.59 21.12
N GLU A 32 -25.98 30.53 20.49
CA GLU A 32 -27.41 30.71 20.67
C GLU A 32 -28.19 29.59 19.98
N VAL A 33 -28.99 28.89 20.77
CA VAL A 33 -29.94 27.86 20.32
C VAL A 33 -31.22 28.61 19.85
N GLY A 34 -31.36 28.73 18.53
CA GLY A 34 -32.59 29.24 17.92
C GLY A 34 -33.67 28.16 17.90
N ALA A 35 -34.83 28.51 18.47
CA ALA A 35 -36.03 27.72 18.58
C ALA A 35 -36.70 27.43 17.24
N GLY A 36 -37.33 26.26 17.16
CA GLY A 36 -37.92 25.58 16.01
C GLY A 36 -38.93 26.31 15.15
N ALA A 37 -39.04 25.83 13.93
CA ALA A 37 -40.22 25.99 13.07
C ALA A 37 -40.70 24.57 12.61
N PRO A 38 -41.99 24.40 12.33
CA PRO A 38 -42.65 23.08 12.34
C PRO A 38 -42.46 22.28 11.04
N VAL A 39 -42.43 20.99 11.23
CA VAL A 39 -42.39 19.95 10.18
C VAL A 39 -43.75 19.92 9.46
N GLU A 40 -43.80 20.21 8.18
CA GLU A 40 -44.94 19.90 7.31
C GLU A 40 -44.83 18.46 6.83
N THR A 41 -45.83 17.67 7.16
CA THR A 41 -46.09 16.31 6.70
C THR A 41 -46.62 16.34 5.27
N ALA A 42 -45.83 15.86 4.32
CA ALA A 42 -46.29 15.62 2.95
C ALA A 42 -46.74 14.15 2.78
N THR A 43 -47.99 13.99 2.43
CA THR A 43 -48.68 12.74 2.10
C THR A 43 -48.15 12.11 0.79
N PRO A 44 -48.06 10.77 0.66
CA PRO A 44 -47.59 10.15 -0.55
C PRO A 44 -48.71 10.08 -1.61
N ALA A 45 -48.38 10.54 -2.82
CA ALA A 45 -49.24 10.43 -3.98
C ALA A 45 -48.97 9.12 -4.74
N ALA A 46 -50.05 8.57 -5.24
CA ALA A 46 -50.24 7.26 -5.81
C ALA A 46 -49.47 6.96 -7.09
N THR A 47 -49.12 5.69 -7.22
CA THR A 47 -48.68 4.95 -8.42
C THR A 47 -49.75 4.94 -9.53
N PRO A 48 -49.38 4.99 -10.81
CA PRO A 48 -50.17 4.31 -11.82
C PRO A 48 -49.48 3.05 -12.31
N ALA A 49 -50.22 1.96 -12.25
CA ALA A 49 -49.98 0.70 -12.88
C ALA A 49 -50.08 0.83 -14.41
N VAL A 50 -49.14 0.21 -15.13
CA VAL A 50 -49.30 -0.03 -16.57
C VAL A 50 -49.11 -1.51 -16.88
N THR A 51 -50.10 -1.99 -17.46
CA THR A 51 -50.55 -3.26 -17.95
C THR A 51 -49.52 -4.02 -18.80
N SER A 52 -49.51 -5.33 -18.58
CA SER A 52 -48.82 -6.37 -19.30
C SER A 52 -49.45 -6.69 -20.68
N SER A 53 -48.62 -7.24 -21.57
CA SER A 53 -48.85 -8.45 -22.38
C SER A 53 -48.85 -8.29 -23.90
N PRO A 54 -48.75 -9.40 -24.67
CA PRO A 54 -47.60 -10.30 -24.86
C PRO A 54 -47.33 -10.65 -26.36
N ALA A 55 -46.39 -11.59 -26.55
CA ALA A 55 -46.20 -12.48 -27.72
C ALA A 55 -45.55 -11.87 -28.99
N ALA A 56 -44.71 -12.55 -29.71
CA ALA A 56 -44.61 -13.96 -30.07
C ALA A 56 -43.24 -14.32 -30.65
N THR A 57 -42.78 -15.48 -30.31
CA THR A 57 -42.20 -16.59 -31.07
C THR A 57 -41.59 -16.31 -32.46
N ALA A 58 -40.30 -16.64 -32.62
CA ALA A 58 -39.82 -17.45 -33.74
C ALA A 58 -38.47 -18.08 -33.40
N ALA A 59 -38.42 -19.37 -33.37
CA ALA A 59 -37.25 -20.20 -33.30
C ALA A 59 -36.53 -20.25 -34.66
N ALA A 60 -35.19 -20.22 -34.63
CA ALA A 60 -34.42 -20.77 -35.74
C ALA A 60 -33.21 -21.47 -35.13
N SER A 61 -33.24 -22.78 -35.22
CA SER A 61 -32.13 -23.69 -34.96
C SER A 61 -31.03 -23.49 -36.00
N ALA A 62 -29.78 -23.38 -35.57
CA ALA A 62 -28.64 -23.69 -36.40
C ALA A 62 -27.64 -24.50 -35.57
N THR A 63 -27.36 -25.67 -36.05
CA THR A 63 -26.50 -26.73 -35.53
C THR A 63 -25.02 -26.32 -35.63
N PRO A 64 -24.15 -26.73 -34.69
CA PRO A 64 -22.73 -26.42 -34.75
C PRO A 64 -22.00 -27.39 -35.69
N SER A 65 -21.16 -26.85 -36.56
CA SER A 65 -20.11 -27.63 -37.22
C SER A 65 -18.84 -27.55 -36.34
N GLN A 66 -18.42 -28.69 -35.87
CA GLN A 66 -17.08 -28.92 -35.35
C GLN A 66 -16.12 -29.06 -36.54
N ASP A 67 -15.08 -28.26 -36.55
CA ASP A 67 -13.83 -28.67 -37.16
C ASP A 67 -12.69 -28.29 -36.19
N ALA A 68 -12.02 -29.35 -35.75
CA ALA A 68 -10.79 -29.28 -34.99
C ALA A 68 -9.65 -28.93 -35.94
N ASP A 69 -8.80 -28.01 -35.56
CA ASP A 69 -7.36 -28.16 -35.84
C ASP A 69 -6.50 -27.43 -34.80
N ALA A 70 -5.58 -28.19 -34.38
CA ALA A 70 -4.34 -28.12 -33.66
C ALA A 70 -3.66 -26.76 -33.46
N GLY A 71 -3.28 -26.57 -32.20
CA GLY A 71 -1.96 -26.15 -31.70
C GLY A 71 -1.22 -25.08 -32.49
N THR A 72 -1.17 -23.88 -31.88
CA THR A 72 -0.02 -22.99 -32.06
C THR A 72 0.25 -22.29 -30.75
N ASP A 73 1.48 -22.32 -30.38
CA ASP A 73 2.24 -21.66 -29.33
C ASP A 73 1.58 -20.43 -28.69
N ALA A 74 1.23 -20.58 -27.42
CA ALA A 74 0.84 -19.50 -26.52
C ALA A 74 2.06 -18.72 -26.04
N ALA A 75 2.70 -17.98 -26.94
CA ALA A 75 3.84 -17.13 -26.63
C ALA A 75 3.96 -15.90 -27.57
N ASP A 76 2.85 -15.45 -28.15
CA ASP A 76 2.84 -14.17 -28.86
C ASP A 76 1.41 -13.65 -28.91
N ALA A 77 1.23 -12.47 -28.38
CA ALA A 77 0.04 -11.63 -28.39
C ALA A 77 -0.57 -11.42 -27.01
N ALA A 78 0.14 -10.67 -26.15
CA ALA A 78 -0.58 -9.67 -25.39
C ALA A 78 -0.94 -8.54 -26.37
N ASP A 79 -1.82 -8.81 -27.34
CA ASP A 79 -2.56 -7.77 -28.00
C ASP A 79 -3.36 -7.07 -26.90
N ALA A 80 -3.11 -5.75 -26.71
CA ALA A 80 -3.74 -4.96 -25.67
C ALA A 80 -5.26 -4.92 -25.93
N GLY A 81 -5.94 -5.95 -25.48
CA GLY A 81 -7.39 -6.01 -25.47
C GLY A 81 -7.93 -4.85 -24.61
N GLY A 82 -9.16 -4.42 -24.85
CA GLY A 82 -9.76 -3.34 -24.08
C GLY A 82 -9.68 -3.62 -22.58
N ALA A 83 -9.43 -2.58 -21.78
CA ALA A 83 -9.26 -2.72 -20.34
C ALA A 83 -10.47 -3.39 -19.65
N GLU A 84 -11.66 -3.24 -20.21
CA GLU A 84 -12.88 -3.89 -19.71
C GLU A 84 -12.82 -5.41 -19.88
N GLU A 85 -12.43 -5.89 -21.07
CA GLU A 85 -12.29 -7.32 -21.34
C GLU A 85 -11.23 -7.95 -20.42
N ALA A 86 -10.08 -7.28 -20.28
CA ALA A 86 -9.03 -7.73 -19.38
C ALA A 86 -9.48 -7.74 -17.91
N ALA A 87 -10.24 -6.73 -17.46
CA ALA A 87 -10.80 -6.70 -16.11
C ALA A 87 -11.75 -7.88 -15.85
N LEU A 88 -12.56 -8.26 -16.83
CA LEU A 88 -13.46 -9.41 -16.74
C LEU A 88 -12.71 -10.75 -16.73
N ALA A 89 -11.57 -10.82 -17.40
CA ALA A 89 -10.71 -12.00 -17.43
C ALA A 89 -9.90 -12.23 -16.14
N LEU A 90 -9.73 -11.20 -15.29
CA LEU A 90 -9.01 -11.35 -14.03
C LEU A 90 -9.63 -12.41 -13.13
N THR A 91 -8.77 -13.24 -12.53
CA THR A 91 -9.21 -14.25 -11.56
C THR A 91 -9.86 -13.59 -10.34
N VAL A 92 -11.08 -14.00 -9.98
CA VAL A 92 -11.80 -13.48 -8.80
C VAL A 92 -11.67 -14.45 -7.63
N LYS A 93 -11.05 -14.00 -6.53
CA LYS A 93 -10.90 -14.77 -5.26
C LYS A 93 -11.07 -13.83 -4.06
N GLY A 94 -11.25 -14.39 -2.86
CA GLY A 94 -11.17 -13.62 -1.61
C GLY A 94 -9.73 -13.21 -1.28
N ARG A 95 -9.57 -12.21 -0.41
CA ARG A 95 -8.26 -11.87 0.15
C ARG A 95 -7.72 -13.02 1.00
N ALA A 96 -6.46 -13.37 0.80
CA ALA A 96 -5.71 -14.23 1.71
C ALA A 96 -5.27 -13.45 2.97
N PRO A 97 -4.88 -14.15 4.05
CA PRO A 97 -4.30 -13.53 5.22
C PRO A 97 -3.04 -12.71 4.89
N LYS A 98 -2.81 -11.63 5.63
CA LYS A 98 -1.61 -10.80 5.53
C LYS A 98 -0.41 -11.39 6.30
N THR A 99 -0.55 -12.56 6.91
CA THR A 99 0.49 -13.24 7.69
C THR A 99 1.79 -13.36 6.90
N GLY A 100 2.91 -13.05 7.52
CA GLY A 100 4.24 -13.10 6.90
C GLY A 100 4.56 -11.94 5.96
N TYR A 101 3.67 -10.98 5.78
CA TYR A 101 3.99 -9.79 4.98
C TYR A 101 4.97 -8.88 5.70
N SER A 102 6.08 -8.60 5.04
CA SER A 102 6.90 -7.42 5.28
C SER A 102 7.23 -6.78 3.93
N ARG A 103 7.67 -5.52 3.94
CA ARG A 103 8.09 -4.86 2.70
C ARG A 103 9.34 -5.52 2.11
N ASP A 104 10.21 -6.03 2.96
CA ASP A 104 11.48 -6.67 2.60
C ASP A 104 11.28 -7.97 1.81
N GLU A 105 10.08 -8.59 1.91
CA GLU A 105 9.69 -9.70 1.05
C GLU A 105 9.66 -9.34 -0.45
N PHE A 106 9.68 -8.06 -0.77
CA PHE A 106 9.73 -7.51 -2.13
C PHE A 106 11.09 -6.89 -2.48
N GLY A 107 12.11 -7.12 -1.64
CA GLY A 107 13.48 -6.63 -1.82
C GLY A 107 13.83 -5.39 -1.03
N ASP A 108 15.13 -5.12 -0.91
CA ASP A 108 15.70 -4.02 -0.10
C ASP A 108 15.67 -2.67 -0.87
N GLY A 109 14.49 -2.22 -1.28
CA GLY A 109 14.34 -0.92 -1.92
C GLY A 109 14.39 -0.94 -3.45
N TRP A 110 15.00 0.08 -4.03
CA TRP A 110 14.96 0.32 -5.47
C TRP A 110 16.15 -0.35 -6.16
N VAL A 111 15.84 -1.26 -7.09
CA VAL A 111 16.83 -2.05 -7.85
C VAL A 111 16.97 -1.45 -9.25
N ASP A 112 18.17 -1.48 -9.82
CA ASP A 112 18.40 -1.27 -11.24
C ASP A 112 17.96 -2.52 -12.00
N ILE A 113 16.66 -2.59 -12.33
CA ILE A 113 16.05 -3.81 -12.87
C ILE A 113 16.30 -3.96 -14.38
N ASP A 114 16.42 -2.85 -15.09
CA ASP A 114 16.68 -2.83 -16.54
C ASP A 114 18.17 -2.70 -16.88
N ARG A 115 19.03 -2.58 -15.86
CA ARG A 115 20.50 -2.47 -15.99
C ARG A 115 20.97 -1.25 -16.76
N ASN A 116 20.22 -0.15 -16.65
CA ASN A 116 20.59 1.12 -17.26
C ASN A 116 21.64 1.90 -16.44
N GLY A 117 21.97 1.41 -15.23
CA GLY A 117 22.92 2.02 -14.29
C GLY A 117 22.25 2.92 -13.26
N CYS A 118 20.92 3.10 -13.31
CA CYS A 118 20.14 3.87 -12.38
C CYS A 118 19.21 2.94 -11.56
N ASP A 119 18.83 3.34 -10.36
CA ASP A 119 17.79 2.63 -9.62
C ASP A 119 16.40 3.03 -10.12
N THR A 120 15.44 2.13 -10.02
CA THR A 120 14.08 2.32 -10.54
C THR A 120 13.39 3.57 -9.98
N ARG A 121 13.71 4.02 -8.73
CA ARG A 121 13.17 5.28 -8.21
C ARG A 121 13.63 6.47 -9.03
N ASN A 122 14.93 6.52 -9.35
CA ASN A 122 15.48 7.62 -10.15
C ASN A 122 14.96 7.56 -11.60
N ASP A 123 14.76 6.37 -12.15
CA ASP A 123 14.17 6.21 -13.48
C ASP A 123 12.73 6.76 -13.50
N MET A 124 11.91 6.42 -12.52
CA MET A 124 10.55 6.92 -12.42
C MET A 124 10.50 8.44 -12.23
N LEU A 125 11.41 9.02 -11.41
CA LEU A 125 11.51 10.47 -11.27
C LEU A 125 11.92 11.14 -12.59
N GLN A 126 12.90 10.57 -13.31
CA GLN A 126 13.31 11.10 -14.61
C GLN A 126 12.20 11.01 -15.67
N LEU A 127 11.41 9.94 -15.62
CA LEU A 127 10.32 9.70 -16.56
C LEU A 127 9.14 10.66 -16.35
N ARG A 128 8.87 11.07 -15.12
CA ARG A 128 7.63 11.78 -14.75
C ARG A 128 7.81 13.24 -14.41
N LEU A 129 8.97 13.65 -13.95
CA LEU A 129 9.21 15.04 -13.58
C LEU A 129 9.70 15.85 -14.79
N THR A 130 9.32 17.12 -14.79
CA THR A 130 9.84 18.15 -15.70
C THR A 130 10.83 19.06 -14.97
N ALA A 131 11.50 19.96 -15.69
CA ALA A 131 12.49 20.91 -15.13
C ALA A 131 13.52 20.24 -14.20
N LEU A 132 14.04 19.08 -14.62
CA LEU A 132 14.91 18.23 -13.82
C LEU A 132 16.23 18.90 -13.46
N GLU A 133 16.59 18.82 -12.17
CA GLU A 133 17.95 19.06 -11.69
C GLU A 133 18.60 17.72 -11.34
N MET A 134 19.76 17.43 -11.93
CA MET A 134 20.41 16.13 -11.84
C MET A 134 21.80 16.21 -11.19
N SER A 135 22.18 15.14 -10.48
CA SER A 135 23.56 14.89 -10.12
C SER A 135 24.06 13.63 -10.80
N GLY A 136 24.95 13.80 -11.75
CA GLY A 136 25.37 12.74 -12.67
C GLY A 136 24.26 12.36 -13.64
N THR A 137 24.25 11.11 -14.09
CA THR A 137 23.30 10.61 -15.10
C THR A 137 22.01 10.07 -14.51
N CYS A 138 22.01 9.69 -13.23
CA CYS A 138 20.89 8.98 -12.63
C CYS A 138 20.15 9.77 -11.54
N LYS A 139 20.92 10.47 -10.66
CA LYS A 139 20.33 11.00 -9.42
C LYS A 139 19.57 12.29 -9.68
N VAL A 140 18.24 12.23 -9.60
CA VAL A 140 17.37 13.41 -9.63
C VAL A 140 17.48 14.15 -8.29
N LEU A 141 17.80 15.44 -8.31
CA LEU A 141 17.87 16.33 -7.15
C LEU A 141 16.61 17.12 -6.96
N ALA A 142 16.05 17.67 -8.03
CA ALA A 142 14.79 18.43 -8.02
C ALA A 142 14.08 18.29 -9.38
N GLY A 143 12.81 18.70 -9.40
CA GLY A 143 11.98 18.75 -10.60
C GLY A 143 10.53 19.03 -10.25
N ASP A 144 9.69 19.27 -11.25
CA ASP A 144 8.27 19.56 -11.09
C ASP A 144 7.43 18.36 -11.55
N LEU A 145 6.54 17.91 -10.68
CA LEU A 145 5.60 16.82 -10.91
C LEU A 145 4.19 17.39 -11.13
N ASP A 146 3.59 17.08 -12.28
CA ASP A 146 2.15 17.20 -12.46
C ASP A 146 1.51 15.95 -11.82
N ASP A 147 1.10 16.07 -10.55
CA ASP A 147 0.67 14.93 -9.75
C ASP A 147 -0.62 14.29 -10.28
N PRO A 148 -0.60 13.00 -10.69
CA PRO A 148 -1.77 12.35 -11.23
C PRO A 148 -2.86 12.06 -10.19
N PHE A 149 -2.55 11.99 -8.90
CA PHE A 149 -3.54 11.69 -7.87
C PHE A 149 -4.40 12.87 -7.47
N THR A 150 -3.85 14.07 -7.48
CA THR A 150 -4.56 15.31 -7.10
C THR A 150 -4.84 16.22 -8.27
N GLY A 151 -4.05 16.14 -9.35
CA GLY A 151 -4.05 17.10 -10.47
C GLY A 151 -3.33 18.40 -10.15
N MET A 152 -2.56 18.44 -9.06
CA MET A 152 -1.78 19.61 -8.66
C MET A 152 -0.33 19.49 -9.14
N GLN A 153 0.35 20.62 -9.31
CA GLN A 153 1.78 20.62 -9.54
C GLN A 153 2.52 20.64 -8.20
N ILE A 154 3.52 19.78 -8.06
CA ILE A 154 4.34 19.62 -6.85
C ILE A 154 5.80 19.79 -7.23
N HIS A 155 6.52 20.65 -6.51
CA HIS A 155 7.97 20.77 -6.66
C HIS A 155 8.66 19.71 -5.79
N PHE A 156 9.36 18.78 -6.43
CA PHE A 156 10.18 17.78 -5.76
C PHE A 156 11.57 18.33 -5.46
N GLU A 157 12.04 18.19 -4.23
CA GLU A 157 13.41 18.46 -3.83
C GLU A 157 13.93 17.29 -2.97
N ARG A 158 15.03 16.69 -3.39
CA ARG A 158 15.64 15.55 -2.67
C ARG A 158 16.25 15.98 -1.33
N GLY A 159 15.72 15.46 -0.24
CA GLY A 159 16.13 15.83 1.12
C GLY A 159 15.41 17.04 1.68
N GLY A 160 14.50 17.64 0.91
CA GLY A 160 13.54 18.63 1.35
C GLY A 160 12.33 18.02 2.07
N ALA A 161 11.21 18.74 2.10
CA ALA A 161 9.94 18.18 2.53
C ALA A 161 9.57 16.99 1.63
N SER A 162 9.20 15.86 2.22
CA SER A 162 8.84 14.67 1.46
C SER A 162 7.41 14.79 0.97
N GLU A 163 7.23 15.50 -0.15
CA GLU A 163 5.91 15.75 -0.77
C GLU A 163 5.62 14.81 -1.93
N VAL A 164 6.64 14.11 -2.46
CA VAL A 164 6.53 13.13 -3.55
C VAL A 164 7.04 11.77 -3.08
N ASP A 165 6.16 10.78 -3.14
CA ASP A 165 6.49 9.36 -2.99
C ASP A 165 6.44 8.66 -4.35
N ILE A 166 7.10 7.50 -4.48
CA ILE A 166 6.83 6.55 -5.56
C ILE A 166 5.82 5.54 -5.02
N ASP A 167 4.61 5.61 -5.55
CA ASP A 167 3.55 4.66 -5.21
C ASP A 167 3.63 3.39 -6.04
N HIS A 168 3.24 2.27 -5.45
CA HIS A 168 2.89 1.05 -6.17
C HIS A 168 1.38 1.06 -6.44
N LEU A 169 0.96 1.27 -7.70
CA LEU A 169 -0.46 1.37 -8.08
C LEU A 169 -1.25 0.16 -7.60
N VAL A 170 -0.68 -1.04 -7.72
CA VAL A 170 -1.11 -2.23 -6.97
C VAL A 170 -0.17 -2.38 -5.78
N ALA A 171 -0.65 -2.01 -4.60
CA ALA A 171 0.16 -1.96 -3.38
C ALA A 171 0.77 -3.34 -3.05
N LEU A 172 2.01 -3.35 -2.54
CA LEU A 172 2.73 -4.60 -2.21
C LEU A 172 1.94 -5.48 -1.24
N SER A 173 1.33 -4.88 -0.21
CA SER A 173 0.50 -5.59 0.75
C SER A 173 -0.81 -6.11 0.16
N ASP A 174 -1.40 -5.40 -0.82
CA ASP A 174 -2.56 -5.88 -1.56
C ASP A 174 -2.20 -7.09 -2.43
N ALA A 175 -1.08 -6.99 -3.17
CA ALA A 175 -0.56 -8.08 -3.99
C ALA A 175 -0.22 -9.31 -3.15
N TRP A 176 0.39 -9.14 -1.95
CA TRP A 176 0.67 -10.23 -1.01
C TRP A 176 -0.58 -11.04 -0.71
N GLN A 177 -1.67 -10.36 -0.35
CA GLN A 177 -2.96 -10.97 -0.04
C GLN A 177 -3.69 -11.50 -1.26
N LYS A 178 -3.17 -11.22 -2.47
CA LYS A 178 -3.78 -11.60 -3.75
C LYS A 178 -2.83 -12.42 -4.65
N GLY A 179 -1.91 -13.16 -4.04
CA GLY A 179 -1.06 -14.14 -4.74
C GLY A 179 0.43 -14.02 -4.49
N ALA A 180 0.96 -12.81 -4.27
CA ALA A 180 2.39 -12.59 -4.20
C ALA A 180 3.08 -13.30 -3.00
N ALA A 181 2.33 -13.64 -1.95
CA ALA A 181 2.85 -14.46 -0.85
C ALA A 181 3.40 -15.82 -1.30
N GLN A 182 2.95 -16.32 -2.46
CA GLN A 182 3.35 -17.63 -2.99
C GLN A 182 4.39 -17.52 -4.11
N TRP A 183 4.79 -16.29 -4.48
CA TRP A 183 5.76 -16.11 -5.56
C TRP A 183 7.19 -16.32 -5.06
N GLU A 184 8.05 -16.70 -6.01
CA GLU A 184 9.49 -16.63 -5.80
C GLU A 184 9.92 -15.17 -5.52
N PHE A 185 10.97 -15.03 -4.70
CA PHE A 185 11.49 -13.70 -4.31
C PHE A 185 11.78 -12.81 -5.52
N ALA A 186 12.44 -13.37 -6.55
CA ALA A 186 12.77 -12.64 -7.77
C ALA A 186 11.54 -12.08 -8.51
N LYS A 187 10.38 -12.78 -8.47
CA LYS A 187 9.12 -12.27 -9.02
C LYS A 187 8.57 -11.12 -8.17
N ARG A 188 8.68 -11.20 -6.85
CA ARG A 188 8.27 -10.12 -5.95
C ARG A 188 9.11 -8.87 -6.16
N VAL A 189 10.43 -9.02 -6.32
CA VAL A 189 11.33 -7.88 -6.60
C VAL A 189 11.02 -7.26 -7.95
N ALA A 190 10.79 -8.06 -8.99
CA ALA A 190 10.38 -7.57 -10.31
C ALA A 190 9.08 -6.76 -10.23
N PHE A 191 8.07 -7.27 -9.53
CA PHE A 191 6.79 -6.56 -9.31
C PHE A 191 6.96 -5.22 -8.59
N ALA A 192 7.83 -5.17 -7.57
CA ALA A 192 8.09 -3.96 -6.80
C ALA A 192 8.90 -2.89 -7.56
N ASN A 193 9.59 -3.29 -8.62
CA ASN A 193 10.43 -2.41 -9.42
C ASN A 193 9.95 -2.29 -10.88
N ASP A 194 8.73 -2.72 -11.18
CA ASP A 194 8.17 -2.57 -12.53
C ASP A 194 7.62 -1.15 -12.73
N PRO A 195 8.15 -0.37 -13.71
CA PRO A 195 7.63 0.94 -14.06
C PRO A 195 6.12 0.97 -14.35
N LEU A 196 5.55 -0.14 -14.84
CA LEU A 196 4.10 -0.28 -15.05
C LEU A 196 3.33 -0.12 -13.73
N ASN A 197 3.91 -0.59 -12.61
CA ASN A 197 3.30 -0.53 -11.28
C ASN A 197 3.70 0.71 -10.46
N LEU A 198 4.60 1.54 -10.97
CA LEU A 198 5.20 2.63 -10.20
C LEU A 198 4.74 3.99 -10.71
N GLU A 199 4.43 4.92 -9.80
CA GLU A 199 4.07 6.30 -10.14
C GLU A 199 4.57 7.27 -9.06
N PRO A 200 5.32 8.32 -9.42
CA PRO A 200 5.55 9.45 -8.52
C PRO A 200 4.25 10.20 -8.28
N VAL A 201 3.89 10.41 -7.02
CA VAL A 201 2.60 10.98 -6.61
C VAL A 201 2.72 11.84 -5.36
N ASP A 202 1.67 12.61 -5.06
CA ASP A 202 1.50 13.29 -3.78
C ASP A 202 1.62 12.32 -2.61
N ALA A 203 2.58 12.58 -1.73
CA ALA A 203 2.90 11.68 -0.62
C ALA A 203 1.76 11.57 0.41
N SER A 204 0.92 12.61 0.55
CA SER A 204 -0.25 12.58 1.43
C SER A 204 -1.32 11.64 0.88
N SER A 205 -1.61 11.74 -0.41
CA SER A 205 -2.55 10.85 -1.12
C SER A 205 -2.07 9.41 -1.14
N ASN A 206 -0.76 9.18 -1.33
CA ASN A 206 -0.16 7.86 -1.24
C ASN A 206 -0.35 7.24 0.15
N ARG A 207 -0.06 7.99 1.21
CA ARG A 207 -0.29 7.52 2.59
C ARG A 207 -1.77 7.28 2.88
N GLN A 208 -2.68 8.07 2.32
CA GLN A 208 -4.12 7.84 2.43
C GLN A 208 -4.56 6.57 1.69
N LYS A 209 -4.01 6.30 0.52
CA LYS A 209 -4.26 5.07 -0.24
C LYS A 209 -3.80 3.85 0.55
N GLY A 210 -2.58 3.86 1.09
CA GLY A 210 -2.00 2.73 1.82
C GLY A 210 -2.01 1.44 0.98
N ASP A 211 -2.65 0.38 1.49
CA ASP A 211 -2.83 -0.89 0.78
C ASP A 211 -4.25 -1.10 0.20
N ALA A 212 -4.96 0.01 -0.03
CA ALA A 212 -6.29 -0.02 -0.63
C ALA A 212 -6.25 -0.45 -2.10
N ASP A 213 -7.28 -1.18 -2.51
CA ASP A 213 -7.59 -1.49 -3.91
C ASP A 213 -8.64 -0.53 -4.49
N ALA A 214 -8.98 -0.68 -5.76
CA ALA A 214 -9.94 0.17 -6.46
C ALA A 214 -11.35 0.18 -5.84
N ALA A 215 -11.70 -0.80 -4.99
CA ALA A 215 -12.99 -0.82 -4.29
C ALA A 215 -13.06 0.18 -3.13
N THR A 216 -11.90 0.54 -2.55
CA THR A 216 -11.83 1.30 -1.31
C THR A 216 -11.13 2.64 -1.46
N TRP A 217 -10.34 2.83 -2.51
CA TRP A 217 -9.68 4.09 -2.80
C TRP A 217 -9.50 4.32 -4.31
N LEU A 218 -9.70 5.56 -4.73
CA LEU A 218 -9.41 6.04 -6.08
C LEU A 218 -8.81 7.45 -6.00
N PRO A 219 -7.94 7.86 -6.96
CA PRO A 219 -7.43 9.22 -7.03
C PRO A 219 -8.53 10.27 -6.97
N SER A 220 -8.28 11.37 -6.26
CA SER A 220 -9.21 12.52 -6.21
C SER A 220 -9.33 13.19 -7.59
N HIS A 221 -8.25 13.20 -8.36
CA HIS A 221 -8.19 13.66 -9.74
C HIS A 221 -8.93 12.69 -10.66
N LYS A 222 -10.19 12.99 -10.93
CA LYS A 222 -11.09 12.09 -11.66
C LYS A 222 -10.61 11.76 -13.08
N ALA A 223 -9.91 12.70 -13.74
CA ALA A 223 -9.42 12.49 -15.09
C ALA A 223 -8.38 11.34 -15.17
N PHE A 224 -7.64 11.09 -14.10
CA PHE A 224 -6.64 10.02 -14.06
C PHE A 224 -7.23 8.64 -13.74
N ARG A 225 -8.49 8.54 -13.29
CA ARG A 225 -9.04 7.26 -12.81
C ARG A 225 -9.09 6.17 -13.86
N CYS A 226 -9.32 6.54 -15.12
CA CYS A 226 -9.33 5.59 -16.24
C CYS A 226 -7.97 4.94 -16.42
N ASP A 227 -6.93 5.76 -16.52
CA ASP A 227 -5.55 5.28 -16.66
C ASP A 227 -5.08 4.54 -15.41
N TYR A 228 -5.44 5.03 -14.22
CA TYR A 228 -5.14 4.37 -12.95
C TYR A 228 -5.68 2.94 -12.90
N VAL A 229 -6.94 2.76 -13.25
CA VAL A 229 -7.59 1.44 -13.25
C VAL A 229 -7.05 0.56 -14.37
N ALA A 230 -6.85 1.09 -15.57
CA ALA A 230 -6.26 0.35 -16.68
C ALA A 230 -4.85 -0.15 -16.34
N ARG A 231 -4.02 0.67 -15.70
CA ARG A 231 -2.68 0.26 -15.23
C ARG A 231 -2.76 -0.81 -14.14
N GLN A 232 -3.67 -0.69 -13.18
CA GLN A 232 -3.86 -1.75 -12.18
C GLN A 232 -4.26 -3.08 -12.82
N ILE A 233 -5.14 -3.05 -13.82
CA ILE A 233 -5.55 -4.25 -14.57
C ILE A 233 -4.34 -4.83 -15.32
N ALA A 234 -3.57 -4.00 -16.03
CA ALA A 234 -2.36 -4.43 -16.74
C ALA A 234 -1.34 -5.10 -15.81
N VAL A 235 -1.05 -4.48 -14.65
CA VAL A 235 -0.16 -5.06 -13.63
C VAL A 235 -0.71 -6.40 -13.13
N LYS A 236 -2.01 -6.48 -12.82
CA LYS A 236 -2.61 -7.71 -12.32
C LYS A 236 -2.63 -8.81 -13.37
N THR A 237 -2.81 -8.46 -14.63
CA THR A 237 -2.72 -9.40 -15.75
C THR A 237 -1.28 -9.91 -15.91
N LYS A 238 -0.29 -9.01 -15.97
CA LYS A 238 1.12 -9.34 -16.14
C LYS A 238 1.66 -10.27 -15.05
N TYR A 239 1.25 -10.03 -13.79
CA TYR A 239 1.77 -10.74 -12.63
C TYR A 239 0.83 -11.83 -12.08
N GLU A 240 -0.34 -12.01 -12.67
CA GLU A 240 -1.36 -12.97 -12.24
C GLU A 240 -1.87 -12.71 -10.81
N VAL A 241 -2.01 -11.42 -10.45
CA VAL A 241 -2.61 -10.97 -9.19
C VAL A 241 -4.12 -11.06 -9.31
N TRP A 242 -4.79 -11.84 -8.46
CA TRP A 242 -6.25 -11.89 -8.49
C TRP A 242 -6.91 -10.65 -7.90
N VAL A 243 -8.19 -10.49 -8.15
CA VAL A 243 -9.01 -9.42 -7.61
C VAL A 243 -10.11 -9.96 -6.69
N THR A 244 -10.60 -9.11 -5.78
CA THR A 244 -11.86 -9.41 -5.11
C THR A 244 -13.03 -9.07 -6.02
N ARG A 245 -14.20 -9.66 -5.78
CA ARG A 245 -15.42 -9.30 -6.53
C ARG A 245 -15.75 -7.81 -6.41
N ALA A 246 -15.57 -7.22 -5.21
CA ALA A 246 -15.81 -5.80 -4.99
C ALA A 246 -14.85 -4.93 -5.81
N GLU A 247 -13.59 -5.32 -5.87
CA GLU A 247 -12.57 -4.63 -6.66
C GLU A 247 -12.85 -4.72 -8.16
N GLN A 248 -13.14 -5.92 -8.69
CA GLN A 248 -13.51 -6.07 -10.11
C GLN A 248 -14.70 -5.19 -10.48
N HIS A 249 -15.75 -5.20 -9.65
CA HIS A 249 -16.92 -4.34 -9.89
C HIS A 249 -16.57 -2.83 -9.81
N ALA A 250 -15.62 -2.44 -8.96
CA ALA A 250 -15.18 -1.05 -8.87
C ALA A 250 -14.39 -0.63 -10.11
N MET A 251 -13.49 -1.48 -10.60
CA MET A 251 -12.77 -1.27 -11.85
C MET A 251 -13.73 -1.11 -13.03
N LEU A 252 -14.67 -2.02 -13.19
CA LEU A 252 -15.67 -1.96 -14.26
C LEU A 252 -16.51 -0.68 -14.19
N ARG A 253 -16.96 -0.24 -13.00
CA ARG A 253 -17.67 1.04 -12.85
C ARG A 253 -16.85 2.26 -13.25
N VAL A 254 -15.54 2.24 -13.07
CA VAL A 254 -14.67 3.31 -13.57
C VAL A 254 -14.59 3.25 -15.09
N LEU A 255 -14.42 2.06 -15.67
CA LEU A 255 -14.30 1.85 -17.10
C LEU A 255 -15.60 2.17 -17.85
N ASP A 256 -16.78 2.02 -17.25
CA ASP A 256 -18.06 2.46 -17.80
C ASP A 256 -18.04 3.96 -18.20
N ALA A 257 -17.27 4.78 -17.50
CA ALA A 257 -17.09 6.19 -17.82
C ALA A 257 -15.95 6.46 -18.83
N CYS A 258 -15.26 5.41 -19.28
CA CYS A 258 -14.06 5.48 -20.13
C CYS A 258 -14.20 4.53 -21.33
N PRO A 259 -15.22 4.70 -22.19
CA PRO A 259 -15.46 3.76 -23.29
C PRO A 259 -14.23 3.71 -24.24
N GLY A 260 -13.78 2.49 -24.52
CA GLY A 260 -12.60 2.27 -25.37
C GLY A 260 -11.27 2.48 -24.67
N GLN A 261 -11.24 2.50 -23.32
CA GLN A 261 -9.98 2.50 -22.59
C GLN A 261 -9.20 1.22 -22.89
N GLU A 262 -8.00 1.38 -23.40
CA GLU A 262 -7.07 0.29 -23.65
C GLU A 262 -6.14 0.08 -22.45
N LEU A 263 -5.55 -1.10 -22.36
CA LEU A 263 -4.47 -1.33 -21.41
C LEU A 263 -3.22 -0.60 -21.88
N PRO A 264 -2.41 -0.05 -20.97
CA PRO A 264 -1.07 0.41 -21.33
C PRO A 264 -0.22 -0.78 -21.77
N ASP A 265 0.80 -0.49 -22.59
CA ASP A 265 1.83 -1.47 -22.89
C ASP A 265 2.47 -2.00 -21.60
N PHE A 266 2.69 -3.30 -21.54
CA PHE A 266 3.31 -3.96 -20.38
C PHE A 266 4.81 -3.66 -20.27
N GLY A 267 5.41 -3.09 -21.31
CA GLY A 267 6.84 -2.81 -21.38
C GLY A 267 7.68 -4.10 -21.42
N ASP A 268 8.97 -3.91 -21.62
CA ASP A 268 9.94 -5.02 -21.74
C ASP A 268 10.46 -5.54 -20.41
N GLN A 269 9.93 -5.01 -19.27
CA GLN A 269 10.42 -5.42 -17.96
C GLN A 269 10.04 -6.89 -17.68
N PRO A 270 11.02 -7.73 -17.28
CA PRO A 270 10.76 -9.13 -17.00
C PRO A 270 9.89 -9.30 -15.75
N VAL A 271 9.07 -10.35 -15.75
CA VAL A 271 8.27 -10.71 -14.56
C VAL A 271 9.10 -11.39 -13.45
N ILE A 272 10.36 -11.69 -13.73
CA ILE A 272 11.33 -12.27 -12.78
C ILE A 272 12.63 -11.47 -12.88
N ALA A 273 13.06 -10.87 -11.78
CA ALA A 273 14.34 -10.17 -11.72
C ALA A 273 15.49 -11.16 -11.65
N ASP A 274 16.41 -11.09 -12.59
CA ASP A 274 17.57 -12.02 -12.64
C ASP A 274 18.84 -11.45 -12.00
N ASN A 275 18.80 -10.16 -11.60
CA ASN A 275 19.91 -9.43 -10.99
C ASN A 275 19.74 -9.18 -9.48
N VAL A 276 18.81 -9.89 -8.86
CA VAL A 276 18.57 -9.79 -7.41
C VAL A 276 19.18 -10.99 -6.70
N GLY A 277 19.73 -10.72 -5.52
CA GLY A 277 20.20 -11.77 -4.63
C GLY A 277 19.06 -12.71 -4.21
N ARG A 278 19.45 -13.81 -3.55
CA ARG A 278 18.47 -14.69 -2.89
C ARG A 278 17.64 -13.89 -1.91
N ALA A 279 16.36 -14.30 -1.73
CA ALA A 279 15.52 -13.81 -0.65
C ALA A 279 16.34 -13.72 0.65
N PRO A 280 16.16 -12.67 1.46
CA PRO A 280 16.66 -12.74 2.82
C PRO A 280 16.18 -14.07 3.39
N GLU A 281 17.15 -14.88 3.77
CA GLU A 281 16.85 -16.12 4.48
C GLU A 281 16.04 -15.67 5.70
N PRO A 282 14.86 -16.23 5.97
CA PRO A 282 14.14 -15.87 7.17
C PRO A 282 15.18 -15.91 8.27
N GLU A 283 15.40 -14.80 8.99
CA GLU A 283 16.23 -14.89 10.19
C GLU A 283 15.67 -16.08 10.91
N GLU A 284 16.46 -17.18 10.93
CA GLU A 284 16.12 -18.30 11.78
C GLU A 284 15.96 -17.64 13.13
N THR A 285 14.71 -17.47 13.53
CA THR A 285 14.39 -17.18 14.92
C THR A 285 15.24 -18.19 15.63
N PRO A 286 16.32 -17.81 16.33
CA PRO A 286 17.26 -18.76 16.89
C PRO A 286 16.38 -19.80 17.54
N ALA A 287 16.47 -21.04 17.04
CA ALA A 287 15.71 -22.17 17.57
C ALA A 287 15.85 -21.99 19.06
N PRO A 288 14.75 -21.92 19.84
CA PRO A 288 14.88 -21.62 21.26
C PRO A 288 16.05 -22.47 21.70
N GLU A 289 17.19 -21.84 22.06
CA GLU A 289 18.30 -22.56 22.65
C GLU A 289 17.61 -23.50 23.59
N GLU A 290 17.79 -24.82 23.40
CA GLU A 290 17.28 -25.76 24.39
C GLU A 290 17.76 -25.21 25.72
N ALA A 291 16.90 -24.36 26.29
CA ALA A 291 17.09 -23.86 27.62
C ALA A 291 17.28 -25.13 28.41
N THR A 292 18.50 -25.37 28.85
CA THR A 292 18.76 -26.34 29.89
C THR A 292 17.64 -26.13 30.88
N ALA A 293 16.71 -27.06 30.92
CA ALA A 293 15.40 -26.94 31.53
C ALA A 293 15.60 -26.32 32.92
N SER A 294 15.44 -25.03 33.01
CA SER A 294 15.09 -24.35 34.24
C SER A 294 13.68 -24.86 34.52
N SER A 295 13.50 -25.53 35.64
CA SER A 295 12.19 -26.04 36.07
C SER A 295 11.22 -24.91 36.38
N ALA A 296 11.62 -23.65 36.23
CA ALA A 296 10.84 -22.46 36.49
C ALA A 296 9.99 -22.04 35.31
N ASP A 297 8.74 -21.67 35.59
CA ASP A 297 7.80 -21.15 34.63
C ASP A 297 8.21 -19.77 34.05
N PRO A 298 7.66 -19.35 32.91
CA PRO A 298 7.91 -18.02 32.36
C PRO A 298 7.49 -16.92 33.33
N ARG A 299 8.37 -15.94 33.59
CA ARG A 299 8.08 -14.81 34.47
C ARG A 299 7.13 -13.80 33.84
N PHE A 300 5.99 -13.56 34.49
CA PHE A 300 5.01 -12.55 34.08
C PHE A 300 5.12 -11.31 34.97
N PRO A 301 4.77 -10.12 34.45
CA PRO A 301 4.81 -8.87 35.23
C PRO A 301 3.86 -8.87 36.43
N TYR A 302 2.72 -9.59 36.33
CA TYR A 302 1.70 -9.65 37.38
C TYR A 302 1.08 -11.06 37.47
N CYS A 303 0.65 -11.45 38.65
CA CYS A 303 -0.06 -12.73 38.90
C CYS A 303 -1.25 -12.96 37.97
N LYS A 304 -2.04 -11.94 37.69
CA LYS A 304 -3.19 -12.05 36.79
C LYS A 304 -2.80 -12.54 35.40
N ASP A 305 -1.60 -12.16 34.93
CA ASP A 305 -1.11 -12.51 33.60
C ASP A 305 -0.57 -13.96 33.60
N ALA A 306 0.07 -14.39 34.69
CA ALA A 306 0.49 -15.77 34.87
C ALA A 306 -0.74 -16.69 34.94
N ILE A 307 -1.75 -16.35 35.71
CA ILE A 307 -3.03 -17.10 35.80
C ILE A 307 -3.73 -17.19 34.45
N ALA A 308 -3.77 -16.08 33.70
CA ALA A 308 -4.39 -16.04 32.37
C ALA A 308 -3.68 -16.95 31.38
N ALA A 309 -2.34 -17.11 31.51
CA ALA A 309 -1.53 -18.01 30.73
C ALA A 309 -1.54 -19.48 31.24
N GLY A 310 -2.24 -19.77 32.32
CA GLY A 310 -2.39 -21.12 32.84
C GLY A 310 -1.33 -21.54 33.85
N TYR A 311 -0.55 -20.59 34.38
CA TYR A 311 0.50 -20.80 35.38
C TYR A 311 0.06 -20.43 36.78
N GLY A 312 0.74 -21.00 37.81
CA GLY A 312 0.37 -20.88 39.22
C GLY A 312 -0.83 -21.77 39.61
N PRO A 313 -1.24 -21.78 40.89
CA PRO A 313 -0.65 -21.05 42.02
C PRO A 313 0.77 -21.53 42.38
N TYR A 314 1.59 -20.65 42.98
CA TYR A 314 2.95 -20.98 43.40
C TYR A 314 3.04 -20.98 44.94
N VAL A 315 3.67 -22.03 45.48
CA VAL A 315 3.72 -22.28 46.93
C VAL A 315 5.10 -21.99 47.49
N LYS A 316 5.18 -21.30 48.60
CA LYS A 316 6.40 -20.93 49.30
C LYS A 316 7.27 -22.14 49.65
N GLY A 317 8.50 -22.13 49.14
CA GLY A 317 9.49 -23.18 49.39
C GLY A 317 9.30 -24.44 48.55
N GLN A 318 8.32 -24.47 47.65
CA GLN A 318 8.15 -25.50 46.64
C GLN A 318 8.47 -24.98 45.23
N ASP A 319 7.99 -23.77 44.91
CA ASP A 319 8.12 -23.17 43.61
C ASP A 319 9.10 -21.98 43.66
N GLU A 320 10.07 -21.92 42.74
CA GLU A 320 11.03 -20.80 42.65
C GLU A 320 10.30 -19.49 42.31
N GLU A 321 9.20 -19.56 41.60
CA GLU A 321 8.38 -18.46 41.11
C GLU A 321 7.64 -17.74 42.23
N TYR A 322 7.43 -18.40 43.40
CA TYR A 322 6.82 -17.75 44.58
C TYR A 322 7.51 -16.44 44.94
N GLY A 323 8.84 -16.40 44.84
CA GLY A 323 9.63 -15.20 45.13
C GLY A 323 9.47 -14.05 44.13
N TRP A 324 8.80 -14.27 43.02
CA TRP A 324 8.61 -13.25 41.99
C TRP A 324 7.40 -12.37 42.23
N TYR A 325 6.46 -12.84 43.06
CA TYR A 325 5.19 -12.20 43.33
C TYR A 325 5.01 -11.87 44.81
N ARG A 326 4.11 -10.93 45.08
CA ARG A 326 3.82 -10.53 46.45
C ARG A 326 2.70 -11.39 47.02
N ASP A 327 2.98 -12.08 48.10
CA ASP A 327 2.00 -12.76 48.95
C ASP A 327 1.25 -11.70 49.76
N GLY A 328 -0.01 -11.42 49.38
CA GLY A 328 -0.83 -10.31 49.93
C GLY A 328 -1.49 -10.62 51.24
N ASP A 329 -1.88 -11.86 51.47
CA ASP A 329 -2.58 -12.35 52.67
C ASP A 329 -1.70 -13.21 53.58
N SER A 330 -0.46 -13.48 53.13
CA SER A 330 0.58 -14.19 53.89
C SER A 330 0.22 -15.65 54.21
N ASP A 331 -0.52 -16.29 53.30
CA ASP A 331 -0.90 -17.70 53.43
C ASP A 331 0.15 -18.67 52.87
N GLY A 332 1.17 -18.15 52.20
CA GLY A 332 2.25 -18.93 51.61
C GLY A 332 2.00 -19.37 50.17
N THR A 333 0.97 -18.81 49.52
CA THR A 333 0.63 -19.07 48.12
C THR A 333 0.51 -17.76 47.37
N VAL A 334 0.96 -17.73 46.11
CA VAL A 334 0.80 -16.55 45.26
C VAL A 334 0.22 -16.96 43.92
N CYS A 335 -0.41 -16.01 43.24
CA CYS A 335 -1.06 -16.24 41.93
C CYS A 335 -2.17 -17.29 41.97
N GLU A 336 -2.91 -17.34 43.07
CA GLU A 336 -4.14 -18.12 43.18
C GLU A 336 -5.32 -17.41 42.50
N ARG A 337 -6.40 -18.17 42.18
CA ARG A 337 -7.57 -17.67 41.44
C ARG A 337 -8.61 -17.03 42.37
#